data_bb1b1d48d13320d8e8d3f765a5af7300
#
_entry.id   bb1b1d48d13320d8e8d3f765a5af7300
#
_cell.length_a   1.000
_cell.length_b   1.000
_cell.length_c   1.000
_cell.angle_alpha   90.00
_cell.angle_beta   90.00
_cell.angle_gamma   90.00
#
_symmetry.space_group_name_H-M   'P 1'
#
loop_
_entity.id
_entity.type
_entity.pdbx_description
1 polymer ?
#
loop_
_entity_poly.entity_id
_entity_poly.type
_entity_poly.pdbx_seq_one_letter_code
_entity_poly.pdbx_strand_id
1 'polypeptide(L)'
;ISLEAALGGEGAQAALPDRLEIPGIDVDIPVVELGWHAATTNDGAIFSEWDVAEYAAGWHKNSALPGQPGNIVLSGHNNILGAVFRELDQLRAGDEAILWTGDDRHAYRVDQVLIVPEKNATAEQRAANAQWIEQFDDDRLTLVSCWPRNNNTHRIIVVARPVDSTDTAHAAGQ
;
A
#
# COMPACT_ATOMS: atom_id res chain seq x y z
N ILE A 1 24.41 -26.39 28.71
CA ILE A 1 23.56 -25.97 27.56
C ILE A 1 23.07 -24.57 27.87
N SER A 2 23.62 -23.59 27.17
CA SER A 2 23.30 -22.18 27.35
C SER A 2 21.89 -21.86 26.85
N LEU A 3 21.14 -21.10 27.62
CA LEU A 3 19.77 -20.66 27.28
C LEU A 3 19.75 -19.86 25.96
N GLU A 4 20.88 -19.28 25.56
CA GLU A 4 21.03 -18.53 24.32
C GLU A 4 20.96 -19.42 23.07
N ALA A 5 21.33 -20.69 23.16
CA ALA A 5 21.24 -21.62 22.04
C ALA A 5 19.80 -22.05 21.74
N ALA A 6 18.87 -21.88 22.68
CA ALA A 6 17.45 -22.19 22.50
C ALA A 6 16.66 -21.03 21.87
N LEU A 7 17.23 -19.82 21.86
CA LEU A 7 16.62 -18.62 21.25
C LEU A 7 17.14 -18.35 19.82
N GLY A 8 18.06 -19.16 19.32
CA GLY A 8 18.62 -19.06 17.97
C GLY A 8 17.71 -19.56 16.85
N GLY A 9 16.42 -19.71 17.11
CA GLY A 9 15.39 -20.00 16.11
C GLY A 9 14.47 -18.84 15.81
N GLU A 10 14.96 -17.61 15.97
CA GLU A 10 14.25 -16.44 15.48
C GLU A 10 14.19 -16.53 13.96
N GLY A 11 13.07 -17.01 13.47
CA GLY A 11 12.69 -16.79 12.08
C GLY A 11 12.86 -15.31 11.81
N ALA A 12 13.59 -14.96 10.74
CA ALA A 12 13.85 -13.58 10.35
C ALA A 12 12.58 -12.76 10.51
N GLN A 13 12.55 -11.85 11.48
CA GLN A 13 11.43 -10.97 11.71
C GLN A 13 11.22 -10.16 10.44
N ALA A 14 10.04 -10.29 9.79
CA ALA A 14 9.76 -9.58 8.56
C ALA A 14 9.97 -8.08 8.78
N ALA A 15 10.82 -7.48 7.98
CA ALA A 15 11.18 -6.07 8.12
C ALA A 15 10.08 -5.16 7.57
N LEU A 16 9.91 -3.99 8.17
CA LEU A 16 9.02 -2.95 7.66
C LEU A 16 9.54 -2.46 6.30
N PRO A 17 8.63 -2.18 5.35
CA PRO A 17 9.05 -1.56 4.10
C PRO A 17 9.56 -0.13 4.35
N ASP A 18 10.60 0.27 3.66
CA ASP A 18 11.24 1.58 3.82
C ASP A 18 11.32 2.41 2.55
N ARG A 19 11.06 1.82 1.37
CA ARG A 19 11.13 2.52 0.09
C ARG A 19 10.17 1.90 -0.92
N LEU A 20 9.52 2.74 -1.73
CA LEU A 20 8.65 2.34 -2.83
C LEU A 20 9.13 2.96 -4.13
N GLU A 21 9.30 2.14 -5.16
CA GLU A 21 9.56 2.58 -6.52
C GLU A 21 8.43 2.16 -7.45
N ILE A 22 7.99 3.07 -8.30
CA ILE A 22 7.05 2.78 -9.40
C ILE A 22 7.61 3.46 -10.65
N PRO A 23 8.47 2.77 -11.42
CA PRO A 23 9.22 3.41 -12.52
C PRO A 23 8.34 4.04 -13.59
N GLY A 24 7.18 3.45 -13.89
CA GLY A 24 6.27 3.94 -14.92
C GLY A 24 5.67 5.32 -14.66
N ILE A 25 5.72 5.80 -13.43
CA ILE A 25 5.22 7.13 -13.03
C ILE A 25 6.25 7.93 -12.23
N ASP A 26 7.53 7.59 -12.37
CA ASP A 26 8.66 8.27 -11.71
C ASP A 26 8.52 8.40 -10.18
N VAL A 27 7.96 7.38 -9.52
CA VAL A 27 7.88 7.32 -8.06
C VAL A 27 9.09 6.58 -7.51
N ASP A 28 9.81 7.25 -6.62
CA ASP A 28 10.90 6.71 -5.81
C ASP A 28 10.89 7.47 -4.48
N ILE A 29 10.25 6.90 -3.47
CA ILE A 29 9.88 7.60 -2.24
C ILE A 29 10.13 6.74 -1.01
N PRO A 30 10.38 7.37 0.15
CA PRO A 30 10.43 6.63 1.40
C PRO A 30 9.04 6.09 1.79
N VAL A 31 9.05 5.02 2.55
CA VAL A 31 7.86 4.45 3.21
C VAL A 31 8.05 4.58 4.71
N VAL A 32 7.02 5.05 5.39
CA VAL A 32 6.98 5.19 6.86
C VAL A 32 5.80 4.43 7.42
N GLU A 33 5.89 4.01 8.68
CA GLU A 33 4.77 3.37 9.37
C GLU A 33 3.69 4.38 9.69
N LEU A 34 2.43 4.04 9.41
CA LEU A 34 1.25 4.83 9.78
C LEU A 34 0.40 4.09 10.80
N GLY A 35 -0.05 4.84 11.81
CA GLY A 35 -1.12 4.42 12.71
C GLY A 35 -2.47 4.99 12.29
N TRP A 36 -3.39 4.98 13.22
CA TRP A 36 -4.71 5.59 13.10
C TRP A 36 -5.05 6.35 14.38
N HIS A 37 -5.94 7.32 14.27
CA HIS A 37 -6.45 8.06 15.41
C HIS A 37 -7.99 8.05 15.42
N ALA A 38 -8.57 8.35 16.58
CA ALA A 38 -10.00 8.52 16.69
C ALA A 38 -10.39 9.90 16.18
N ALA A 39 -11.33 9.94 15.24
CA ALA A 39 -11.95 11.17 14.74
C ALA A 39 -13.42 11.19 15.11
N THR A 40 -14.01 12.38 15.18
CA THR A 40 -15.42 12.58 15.55
C THR A 40 -16.16 13.24 14.41
N THR A 41 -17.28 12.67 14.01
CA THR A 41 -18.20 13.27 13.04
C THR A 41 -18.93 14.47 13.63
N ASN A 42 -19.54 15.30 12.78
CA ASN A 42 -20.30 16.48 13.21
C ASN A 42 -21.51 16.14 14.09
N ASP A 43 -22.00 14.92 14.01
CA ASP A 43 -23.09 14.37 14.84
C ASP A 43 -22.59 13.62 16.08
N GLY A 44 -21.27 13.63 16.34
CA GLY A 44 -20.67 13.08 17.56
C GLY A 44 -20.29 11.61 17.51
N ALA A 45 -20.46 10.93 16.36
CA ALA A 45 -20.00 9.55 16.21
C ALA A 45 -18.47 9.48 16.15
N ILE A 46 -17.87 8.52 16.86
CA ILE A 46 -16.43 8.30 16.89
C ILE A 46 -16.08 7.21 15.85
N PHE A 47 -15.08 7.45 15.03
CA PHE A 47 -14.55 6.49 14.07
C PHE A 47 -13.03 6.51 14.05
N SER A 48 -12.42 5.45 13.53
CA SER A 48 -10.96 5.39 13.33
C SER A 48 -10.60 5.95 11.98
N GLU A 49 -9.67 6.88 11.96
CA GLU A 49 -9.12 7.48 10.75
C GLU A 49 -7.63 7.18 10.66
N TRP A 50 -7.18 6.75 9.48
CA TRP A 50 -5.76 6.53 9.23
C TRP A 50 -5.01 7.85 9.08
N ASP A 51 -3.85 7.94 9.71
CA ASP A 51 -2.91 9.02 9.45
C ASP A 51 -2.45 8.98 8.00
N VAL A 52 -1.95 10.10 7.48
CA VAL A 52 -1.38 10.18 6.14
C VAL A 52 0.03 10.72 6.21
N ALA A 53 0.97 10.04 5.54
CA ALA A 53 2.36 10.42 5.54
C ALA A 53 2.60 11.66 4.68
N GLU A 54 3.46 12.57 5.15
CA GLU A 54 3.94 13.73 4.40
C GLU A 54 5.21 13.35 3.64
N TYR A 55 5.26 13.66 2.34
CA TYR A 55 6.43 13.41 1.47
C TYR A 55 6.89 11.94 1.42
N ALA A 56 6.01 11.01 1.77
CA ALA A 56 6.28 9.59 1.83
C ALA A 56 5.00 8.79 1.58
N ALA A 57 5.14 7.52 1.25
CA ALA A 57 4.04 6.57 1.37
C ALA A 57 3.97 6.05 2.80
N GLY A 58 2.78 5.83 3.28
CA GLY A 58 2.56 5.29 4.62
C GLY A 58 2.12 3.84 4.58
N TRP A 59 2.88 2.95 5.21
CA TRP A 59 2.48 1.57 5.43
C TRP A 59 1.49 1.52 6.59
N HIS A 60 0.30 1.00 6.32
CA HIS A 60 -0.75 0.86 7.34
C HIS A 60 -0.35 -0.20 8.35
N LYS A 61 -0.19 0.23 9.60
CA LYS A 61 0.14 -0.65 10.72
C LYS A 61 -0.88 -1.79 10.81
N ASN A 62 -0.39 -3.00 11.03
CA ASN A 62 -1.15 -4.26 11.02
C ASN A 62 -1.62 -4.74 9.64
N SER A 63 -1.26 -4.08 8.53
CA SER A 63 -1.34 -4.72 7.23
C SER A 63 -0.18 -5.73 7.06
N ALA A 64 -0.19 -6.52 5.99
CA ALA A 64 0.87 -7.50 5.76
C ALA A 64 2.22 -6.83 5.51
N LEU A 65 3.28 -7.60 5.68
CA LEU A 65 4.65 -7.20 5.40
C LEU A 65 5.16 -7.87 4.11
N PRO A 66 6.10 -7.23 3.39
CA PRO A 66 6.71 -7.85 2.21
C PRO A 66 7.31 -9.22 2.55
N GLY A 67 7.05 -10.19 1.67
CA GLY A 67 7.49 -11.58 1.87
C GLY A 67 6.56 -12.43 2.74
N GLN A 68 5.50 -11.85 3.30
CA GLN A 68 4.47 -12.55 4.06
C GLN A 68 3.15 -12.59 3.30
N PRO A 69 2.30 -13.61 3.54
CA PRO A 69 0.96 -13.65 2.96
C PRO A 69 0.09 -12.48 3.43
N GLY A 70 -0.77 -12.01 2.56
CA GLY A 70 -1.79 -11.02 2.86
C GLY A 70 -1.66 -9.71 2.09
N ASN A 71 -2.45 -8.75 2.49
CA ASN A 71 -2.55 -7.45 1.85
C ASN A 71 -1.63 -6.42 2.52
N ILE A 72 -0.63 -5.97 1.78
CA ILE A 72 0.23 -4.85 2.18
C ILE A 72 -0.47 -3.57 1.73
N VAL A 73 -0.76 -2.67 2.65
CA VAL A 73 -1.49 -1.43 2.34
C VAL A 73 -0.60 -0.21 2.52
N LEU A 74 -0.43 0.56 1.45
CA LEU A 74 0.26 1.84 1.45
C LEU A 74 -0.70 2.95 1.04
N SER A 75 -0.65 4.08 1.72
CA SER A 75 -1.40 5.28 1.35
C SER A 75 -0.47 6.48 1.17
N GLY A 76 -0.95 7.47 0.42
CA GLY A 76 -0.19 8.70 0.18
C GLY A 76 -1.08 9.81 -0.37
N HIS A 77 -0.60 11.05 -0.26
CA HIS A 77 -1.30 12.22 -0.80
C HIS A 77 -1.22 12.27 -2.33
N ASN A 78 -2.24 12.84 -2.95
CA ASN A 78 -2.29 13.06 -4.41
C ASN A 78 -2.06 14.51 -4.82
N ASN A 79 -2.21 15.48 -3.93
CA ASN A 79 -2.19 16.91 -4.29
C ASN A 79 -1.46 17.82 -3.32
N ILE A 80 -1.07 17.35 -2.14
CA ILE A 80 -0.37 18.14 -1.11
C ILE A 80 0.81 17.36 -0.53
N LEU A 81 1.68 18.03 0.22
CA LEU A 81 2.73 17.44 1.04
C LEU A 81 3.55 16.38 0.28
N GLY A 82 4.05 16.75 -0.87
CA GLY A 82 4.85 15.90 -1.76
C GLY A 82 4.04 15.19 -2.83
N ALA A 83 2.71 15.03 -2.65
CA ALA A 83 1.80 14.44 -3.62
C ALA A 83 2.37 13.14 -4.24
N VAL A 84 2.88 12.25 -3.39
CA VAL A 84 3.67 11.07 -3.82
C VAL A 84 2.85 10.10 -4.69
N PHE A 85 1.52 10.10 -4.54
CA PHE A 85 0.60 9.27 -5.33
C PHE A 85 -0.22 10.06 -6.36
N ARG A 86 0.33 11.18 -6.79
CA ARG A 86 -0.30 12.07 -7.75
C ARG A 86 -0.68 11.41 -9.07
N GLU A 87 0.15 10.50 -9.56
CA GLU A 87 0.07 9.92 -10.89
C GLU A 87 -0.43 8.47 -10.88
N LEU A 88 -1.03 7.97 -9.78
CA LEU A 88 -1.54 6.60 -9.71
C LEU A 88 -2.54 6.26 -10.80
N ASP A 89 -3.32 7.24 -11.26
CA ASP A 89 -4.31 7.08 -12.33
C ASP A 89 -3.70 6.78 -13.70
N GLN A 90 -2.40 6.98 -13.86
CA GLN A 90 -1.66 6.66 -15.08
C GLN A 90 -1.18 5.20 -15.14
N LEU A 91 -1.26 4.47 -14.04
CA LEU A 91 -0.86 3.08 -13.99
C LEU A 91 -1.79 2.19 -14.82
N ARG A 92 -1.21 1.17 -15.41
CA ARG A 92 -1.89 0.16 -16.21
C ARG A 92 -1.54 -1.23 -15.69
N ALA A 93 -2.42 -2.20 -15.95
CA ALA A 93 -2.11 -3.59 -15.67
C ALA A 93 -0.79 -3.99 -16.35
N GLY A 94 0.10 -4.63 -15.58
CA GLY A 94 1.44 -5.01 -15.99
C GLY A 94 2.55 -4.05 -15.58
N ASP A 95 2.23 -2.83 -15.15
CA ASP A 95 3.23 -1.89 -14.63
C ASP A 95 3.86 -2.43 -13.35
N GLU A 96 5.15 -2.15 -13.16
CA GLU A 96 5.91 -2.65 -12.01
C GLU A 96 5.85 -1.69 -10.83
N ALA A 97 5.69 -2.25 -9.64
CA ALA A 97 5.89 -1.58 -8.36
C ALA A 97 6.88 -2.39 -7.53
N ILE A 98 7.85 -1.73 -6.92
CA ILE A 98 8.91 -2.38 -6.15
C ILE A 98 8.87 -1.84 -4.73
N LEU A 99 8.71 -2.73 -3.78
CA LEU A 99 8.76 -2.40 -2.36
C LEU A 99 10.06 -2.94 -1.77
N TRP A 100 10.79 -2.09 -1.06
CA TRP A 100 12.08 -2.43 -0.47
C TRP A 100 11.98 -2.58 1.05
N THR A 101 12.67 -3.57 1.58
CA THR A 101 12.95 -3.72 3.00
C THR A 101 14.47 -3.77 3.18
N GLY A 102 15.10 -2.60 3.43
CA GLY A 102 16.55 -2.49 3.36
C GLY A 102 17.05 -2.79 1.94
N ASP A 103 17.88 -3.80 1.79
CA ASP A 103 18.43 -4.23 0.49
C ASP A 103 17.58 -5.30 -0.21
N ASP A 104 16.52 -5.78 0.44
CA ASP A 104 15.65 -6.81 -0.14
C ASP A 104 14.58 -6.19 -1.04
N ARG A 105 14.55 -6.67 -2.27
CA ARG A 105 13.66 -6.17 -3.34
C ARG A 105 12.45 -7.08 -3.49
N HIS A 106 11.25 -6.50 -3.34
CA HIS A 106 9.98 -7.20 -3.53
C HIS A 106 9.24 -6.58 -4.72
N ALA A 107 9.16 -7.31 -5.83
CA ALA A 107 8.54 -6.84 -7.06
C ALA A 107 7.08 -7.26 -7.16
N TYR A 108 6.25 -6.31 -7.60
CA TYR A 108 4.82 -6.51 -7.84
C TYR A 108 4.47 -5.98 -9.23
N ARG A 109 3.41 -6.52 -9.82
CA ARG A 109 2.81 -5.98 -11.04
C ARG A 109 1.39 -5.54 -10.77
N VAL A 110 1.05 -4.38 -11.31
CA VAL A 110 -0.30 -3.84 -11.25
C VAL A 110 -1.26 -4.81 -11.93
N ASP A 111 -2.31 -5.20 -11.21
CA ASP A 111 -3.38 -6.06 -11.68
C ASP A 111 -4.59 -5.22 -12.11
N GLN A 112 -4.98 -4.25 -11.28
CA GLN A 112 -6.12 -3.38 -11.55
C GLN A 112 -5.98 -2.02 -10.86
N VAL A 113 -6.62 -1.03 -11.47
CA VAL A 113 -6.77 0.32 -10.94
C VAL A 113 -8.27 0.63 -10.85
N LEU A 114 -8.72 1.05 -9.68
CA LEU A 114 -10.12 1.31 -9.38
C LEU A 114 -10.30 2.72 -8.86
N ILE A 115 -11.38 3.37 -9.25
CA ILE A 115 -11.81 4.64 -8.67
C ILE A 115 -13.17 4.43 -8.04
N VAL A 116 -13.26 4.69 -6.73
CA VAL A 116 -14.46 4.41 -5.94
C VAL A 116 -14.95 5.68 -5.25
N PRO A 117 -16.28 5.89 -5.13
CA PRO A 117 -16.82 7.08 -4.50
C PRO A 117 -16.52 7.12 -2.99
N GLU A 118 -16.20 8.30 -2.46
CA GLU A 118 -15.94 8.51 -1.03
C GLU A 118 -16.84 9.61 -0.46
N LYS A 119 -16.77 10.83 -0.98
CA LYS A 119 -17.67 11.89 -0.55
C LYS A 119 -19.10 11.59 -1.02
N ASN A 120 -20.05 11.76 -0.12
CA ASN A 120 -21.47 11.46 -0.37
C ASN A 120 -21.74 9.99 -0.72
N ALA A 121 -20.77 9.11 -0.50
CA ALA A 121 -21.01 7.68 -0.62
C ALA A 121 -21.97 7.19 0.47
N THR A 122 -22.80 6.21 0.12
CA THR A 122 -23.68 5.55 1.09
C THR A 122 -22.84 4.76 2.09
N ALA A 123 -23.41 4.43 3.26
CA ALA A 123 -22.75 3.56 4.24
C ALA A 123 -22.37 2.20 3.62
N GLU A 124 -23.24 1.65 2.74
CA GLU A 124 -22.98 0.42 2.02
C GLU A 124 -21.80 0.54 1.05
N GLN A 125 -21.70 1.64 0.30
CA GLN A 125 -20.57 1.91 -0.59
C GLN A 125 -19.27 2.06 0.18
N ARG A 126 -19.29 2.77 1.31
CA ARG A 126 -18.10 2.94 2.17
C ARG A 126 -17.63 1.61 2.75
N ALA A 127 -18.55 0.75 3.17
CA ALA A 127 -18.22 -0.58 3.65
C ALA A 127 -17.59 -1.44 2.54
N ALA A 128 -18.12 -1.38 1.32
CA ALA A 128 -17.54 -2.07 0.17
C ALA A 128 -16.15 -1.54 -0.16
N ASN A 129 -15.94 -0.22 -0.10
CA ASN A 129 -14.64 0.41 -0.36
C ASN A 129 -13.60 0.02 0.69
N ALA A 130 -14.00 -0.07 1.96
CA ALA A 130 -13.11 -0.45 3.05
C ALA A 130 -12.54 -1.86 2.91
N GLN A 131 -13.24 -2.76 2.22
CA GLN A 131 -12.78 -4.13 1.99
C GLN A 131 -11.45 -4.18 1.21
N TRP A 132 -11.15 -3.20 0.38
CA TRP A 132 -9.90 -3.15 -0.38
C TRP A 132 -8.65 -3.03 0.48
N ILE A 133 -8.76 -2.47 1.66
CA ILE A 133 -7.64 -2.31 2.61
C ILE A 133 -7.66 -3.32 3.75
N GLU A 134 -8.61 -4.26 3.75
CA GLU A 134 -8.66 -5.36 4.70
C GLU A 134 -7.70 -6.48 4.30
N GLN A 135 -7.55 -7.47 5.18
CA GLN A 135 -6.74 -8.64 4.87
C GLN A 135 -7.41 -9.55 3.87
N PHE A 136 -6.60 -10.17 3.03
CA PHE A 136 -7.00 -11.14 2.02
C PHE A 136 -6.20 -12.42 2.20
N ASP A 137 -6.71 -13.53 1.65
CA ASP A 137 -6.03 -14.82 1.69
C ASP A 137 -4.88 -14.92 0.67
N ASP A 138 -4.83 -14.00 -0.29
CA ASP A 138 -3.78 -13.93 -1.29
C ASP A 138 -2.74 -12.85 -0.95
N ASP A 139 -1.60 -12.94 -1.59
CA ASP A 139 -0.54 -11.93 -1.46
C ASP A 139 -0.81 -10.79 -2.42
N ARG A 140 -0.89 -9.56 -1.89
CA ARG A 140 -1.10 -8.37 -2.70
C ARG A 140 -0.50 -7.13 -2.07
N LEU A 141 -0.23 -6.15 -2.93
CA LEU A 141 0.11 -4.77 -2.56
C LEU A 141 -1.03 -3.87 -3.00
N THR A 142 -1.59 -3.11 -2.07
CA THR A 142 -2.67 -2.16 -2.33
C THR A 142 -2.17 -0.74 -2.07
N LEU A 143 -2.26 0.13 -3.08
CA LEU A 143 -1.94 1.55 -2.96
C LEU A 143 -3.25 2.34 -2.95
N VAL A 144 -3.37 3.29 -2.04
CA VAL A 144 -4.59 4.09 -1.85
C VAL A 144 -4.27 5.56 -1.82
N SER A 145 -5.03 6.36 -2.55
CA SER A 145 -4.96 7.82 -2.51
C SER A 145 -6.33 8.45 -2.77
N CYS A 146 -6.41 9.76 -2.59
CA CYS A 146 -7.58 10.53 -2.99
C CYS A 146 -7.61 10.73 -4.51
N TRP A 147 -8.80 11.00 -5.08
CA TRP A 147 -8.99 11.28 -6.49
C TRP A 147 -10.29 12.07 -6.72
N PRO A 148 -10.42 12.93 -7.73
CA PRO A 148 -9.32 13.57 -8.46
C PRO A 148 -8.60 14.63 -7.61
N ARG A 149 -7.49 15.16 -8.10
CA ARG A 149 -6.61 16.09 -7.36
C ARG A 149 -7.27 17.36 -6.89
N ASN A 150 -8.28 17.82 -7.61
CA ASN A 150 -8.91 19.13 -7.37
C ASN A 150 -10.00 19.13 -6.29
N ASN A 151 -10.60 17.97 -5.96
CA ASN A 151 -11.71 17.94 -5.00
C ASN A 151 -11.77 16.70 -4.09
N ASN A 152 -10.98 15.66 -4.38
CA ASN A 152 -10.87 14.46 -3.54
C ASN A 152 -12.22 13.78 -3.23
N THR A 153 -13.10 13.71 -4.21
CA THR A 153 -14.44 13.12 -4.03
C THR A 153 -14.45 11.60 -4.03
N HIS A 154 -13.37 11.00 -4.52
CA HIS A 154 -13.21 9.55 -4.69
C HIS A 154 -11.90 9.09 -4.04
N ARG A 155 -11.72 7.78 -3.99
CA ARG A 155 -10.44 7.13 -3.73
C ARG A 155 -9.98 6.42 -5.00
N ILE A 156 -8.68 6.48 -5.27
CA ILE A 156 -8.05 5.62 -6.25
C ILE A 156 -7.38 4.47 -5.52
N ILE A 157 -7.58 3.25 -6.00
CA ILE A 157 -7.06 2.02 -5.42
C ILE A 157 -6.31 1.27 -6.51
N VAL A 158 -5.05 0.97 -6.27
CA VAL A 158 -4.23 0.15 -7.14
C VAL A 158 -3.96 -1.17 -6.45
N VAL A 159 -4.31 -2.27 -7.09
CA VAL A 159 -4.01 -3.62 -6.61
C VAL A 159 -2.90 -4.20 -7.47
N ALA A 160 -1.82 -4.62 -6.83
CA ALA A 160 -0.68 -5.26 -7.48
C ALA A 160 -0.43 -6.64 -6.87
N ARG A 161 0.09 -7.55 -7.68
CA ARG A 161 0.38 -8.94 -7.30
C ARG A 161 1.87 -9.19 -7.32
N PRO A 162 2.40 -10.07 -6.42
CA PRO A 162 3.81 -10.45 -6.47
C PRO A 162 4.20 -11.02 -7.82
N VAL A 163 5.37 -10.64 -8.31
CA VAL A 163 5.96 -11.21 -9.53
C VAL A 163 6.62 -12.53 -9.16
N ASP A 164 6.22 -13.62 -9.83
CA ASP A 164 6.88 -14.90 -9.68
C ASP A 164 8.30 -14.85 -10.24
N SER A 165 9.24 -15.50 -9.55
CA SER A 165 10.66 -15.57 -9.97
C SER A 165 10.86 -16.16 -11.38
N THR A 166 9.85 -16.87 -11.91
CA THR A 166 9.82 -17.40 -13.27
C THR A 166 9.52 -16.33 -14.33
N ASP A 167 8.81 -15.28 -13.99
CA ASP A 167 8.48 -14.18 -14.91
C ASP A 167 9.68 -13.27 -15.21
N THR A 168 10.62 -13.15 -14.28
CA THR A 168 11.84 -12.37 -14.46
C THR A 168 12.83 -13.01 -15.45
N ALA A 169 12.78 -14.34 -15.64
CA ALA A 169 13.65 -15.03 -16.58
C ALA A 169 13.24 -14.83 -18.05
N HIS A 170 11.98 -14.47 -18.33
CA HIS A 170 11.46 -14.24 -19.69
C HIS A 170 11.76 -12.81 -20.21
N ALA A 171 11.91 -11.84 -19.33
CA ALA A 171 12.20 -10.46 -19.71
C ALA A 171 13.68 -10.21 -20.08
N ALA A 172 14.59 -11.11 -19.69
CA ALA A 172 16.03 -11.00 -19.95
C ALA A 172 16.49 -11.67 -21.26
N GLY A 173 15.56 -12.23 -22.05
CA GLY A 173 15.85 -13.04 -23.25
C GLY A 173 15.41 -12.43 -24.59
N GLN A 174 15.19 -11.12 -24.68
CA GLN A 174 14.90 -10.44 -25.96
C GLN A 174 15.87 -9.30 -26.22
#